data_75a06fd5ba7de726e9a9b647b873a3a9
#
_entry.id   75a06fd5ba7de726e9a9b647b873a3a9
#
_cell.length_a   1.000
_cell.length_b   1.000
_cell.length_c   1.000
_cell.angle_alpha   90.00
_cell.angle_beta   90.00
_cell.angle_gamma   90.00
#
_symmetry.space_group_name_H-M   'P 1'
#
loop_
_entity.id
_entity.type
_entity.pdbx_description
1 polymer ?
#
loop_
_entity_poly.entity_id
_entity_poly.type
_entity_poly.pdbx_seq_one_letter_code
_entity_poly.pdbx_strand_id
1 'polypeptide(L)'
;MHPSARLRPEEEKARYLTHNNDIADPRYREFVRPLYDEVRKHVRAGATGLDFGSGTGPVLADMLRRAGYEVRLFDPFFQPEAENLRQTYEFIVACEVVEHVFDPAAEFRRLRLMLRSGGLLGVMTLLLDDRIDFATWYYRRDPTHVAFYSQATFRWIQRFCGFSKVWFPSNRITLLQA
;
A
#
# COMPACT_ATOMS: atom_id res chain seq x y z
N MET A 1 -2.94 -15.31 8.79
CA MET A 1 -1.92 -16.40 9.03
C MET A 1 -1.77 -16.62 10.54
N HIS A 2 -1.58 -17.87 11.00
CA HIS A 2 -1.33 -18.16 12.42
C HIS A 2 0.01 -17.54 12.86
N PRO A 3 0.12 -16.92 14.06
CA PRO A 3 1.34 -16.22 14.49
C PRO A 3 2.63 -17.07 14.44
N SER A 4 2.54 -18.38 14.73
CA SER A 4 3.69 -19.29 14.69
C SER A 4 4.23 -19.58 13.27
N ALA A 5 3.49 -19.21 12.23
CA ALA A 5 3.89 -19.40 10.83
C ALA A 5 4.44 -18.11 10.20
N ARG A 6 4.53 -17.02 10.97
CA ARG A 6 5.12 -15.76 10.50
C ARG A 6 6.63 -15.90 10.41
N LEU A 7 7.21 -15.31 9.37
CA LEU A 7 8.67 -15.20 9.27
C LEU A 7 9.22 -14.29 10.37
N ARG A 8 10.46 -14.54 10.77
CA ARG A 8 11.21 -13.61 11.61
C ARG A 8 11.59 -12.36 10.81
N PRO A 9 11.78 -11.20 11.44
CA PRO A 9 12.08 -9.95 10.73
C PRO A 9 13.26 -10.04 9.74
N GLU A 10 14.30 -10.81 10.10
CA GLU A 10 15.47 -11.01 9.25
C GLU A 10 15.14 -11.84 7.99
N GLU A 11 14.29 -12.85 8.13
CA GLU A 11 13.83 -13.71 7.03
C GLU A 11 12.90 -12.93 6.10
N GLU A 12 12.01 -12.11 6.66
CA GLU A 12 11.12 -11.22 5.94
C GLU A 12 11.92 -10.17 5.14
N LYS A 13 12.88 -9.50 5.78
CA LYS A 13 13.78 -8.56 5.11
C LYS A 13 14.59 -9.22 4.00
N ALA A 14 15.13 -10.42 4.24
CA ALA A 14 15.86 -11.17 3.21
C ALA A 14 14.96 -11.50 2.00
N ARG A 15 13.69 -11.85 2.24
CA ARG A 15 12.70 -12.05 1.17
C ARG A 15 12.49 -10.78 0.34
N TYR A 16 12.31 -9.62 0.98
CA TYR A 16 12.12 -8.35 0.26
C TYR A 16 13.33 -7.95 -0.57
N LEU A 17 14.55 -8.27 -0.14
CA LEU A 17 15.77 -8.04 -0.93
C LEU A 17 15.84 -8.87 -2.21
N THR A 18 15.04 -9.94 -2.34
CA THR A 18 14.95 -10.71 -3.60
C THR A 18 14.02 -10.07 -4.63
N HIS A 19 13.22 -9.07 -4.24
CA HIS A 19 12.36 -8.35 -5.16
C HIS A 19 13.18 -7.34 -5.97
N ASN A 20 13.03 -7.38 -7.29
CA ASN A 20 13.72 -6.44 -8.17
C ASN A 20 12.90 -5.16 -8.33
N ASN A 21 12.99 -4.26 -7.34
CA ASN A 21 12.31 -2.97 -7.33
C ASN A 21 13.26 -1.86 -7.81
N ASP A 22 13.90 -2.05 -8.97
CA ASP A 22 14.80 -1.07 -9.53
C ASP A 22 14.01 0.13 -10.12
N ILE A 23 14.38 1.35 -9.69
CA ILE A 23 13.82 2.61 -10.20
C ILE A 23 13.99 2.72 -11.73
N ALA A 24 15.05 2.13 -12.28
CA ALA A 24 15.32 2.13 -13.71
C ALA A 24 14.56 1.03 -14.48
N ASP A 25 13.96 0.03 -13.81
CA ASP A 25 13.23 -1.05 -14.51
C ASP A 25 11.88 -0.54 -15.06
N PRO A 26 11.73 -0.47 -16.39
CA PRO A 26 10.49 0.01 -17.00
C PRO A 26 9.30 -0.92 -16.72
N ARG A 27 9.54 -2.22 -16.48
CA ARG A 27 8.47 -3.19 -16.17
C ARG A 27 7.88 -2.93 -14.79
N TYR A 28 8.72 -2.59 -13.80
CA TYR A 28 8.23 -2.27 -12.48
C TYR A 28 7.52 -0.92 -12.46
N ARG A 29 8.00 0.07 -13.24
CA ARG A 29 7.27 1.34 -13.46
C ARG A 29 5.89 1.11 -14.07
N GLU A 30 5.77 0.21 -15.04
CA GLU A 30 4.48 -0.15 -15.64
C GLU A 30 3.58 -0.89 -14.65
N PHE A 31 4.13 -1.75 -13.79
CA PHE A 31 3.40 -2.46 -12.76
C PHE A 31 2.75 -1.51 -11.74
N VAL A 32 3.45 -0.46 -11.27
CA VAL A 32 2.91 0.51 -10.30
C VAL A 32 2.10 1.64 -10.94
N ARG A 33 2.14 1.77 -12.27
CA ARG A 33 1.44 2.83 -13.04
C ARG A 33 -0.05 2.94 -12.70
N PRO A 34 -0.83 1.87 -12.54
CA PRO A 34 -2.25 1.99 -12.22
C PRO A 34 -2.52 2.78 -10.95
N LEU A 35 -1.73 2.59 -9.89
CA LEU A 35 -1.87 3.36 -8.65
C LEU A 35 -1.40 4.81 -8.83
N TYR A 36 -0.29 5.03 -9.55
CA TYR A 36 0.19 6.37 -9.91
C TYR A 36 -0.88 7.16 -10.66
N ASP A 37 -1.54 6.56 -11.65
CA ASP A 37 -2.56 7.23 -12.47
C ASP A 37 -3.80 7.59 -11.63
N GLU A 38 -4.20 6.73 -10.71
CA GLU A 38 -5.31 7.02 -9.79
C GLU A 38 -4.98 8.18 -8.84
N VAL A 39 -3.77 8.24 -8.28
CA VAL A 39 -3.35 9.40 -7.48
C VAL A 39 -3.47 10.69 -8.29
N ARG A 40 -2.98 10.71 -9.52
CA ARG A 40 -3.03 11.90 -10.38
C ARG A 40 -4.44 12.35 -10.76
N LYS A 41 -5.41 11.42 -10.81
CA LYS A 41 -6.82 11.75 -11.08
C LYS A 41 -7.51 12.44 -9.90
N HIS A 42 -7.10 12.09 -8.68
CA HIS A 42 -7.85 12.44 -7.47
C HIS A 42 -7.12 13.42 -6.55
N VAL A 43 -5.82 13.60 -6.73
CA VAL A 43 -4.97 14.46 -5.88
C VAL A 43 -4.43 15.62 -6.70
N ARG A 44 -4.57 16.84 -6.18
CA ARG A 44 -4.04 18.05 -6.84
C ARG A 44 -2.51 18.00 -6.98
N ALA A 45 -1.98 18.60 -8.00
CA ALA A 45 -0.53 18.78 -8.16
C ALA A 45 0.05 19.58 -6.97
N GLY A 46 1.28 19.28 -6.59
CA GLY A 46 1.96 19.90 -5.45
C GLY A 46 1.51 19.40 -4.08
N ALA A 47 0.61 18.40 -4.02
CA ALA A 47 0.17 17.83 -2.75
C ALA A 47 1.30 17.06 -2.05
N THR A 48 1.24 17.05 -0.71
CA THR A 48 2.18 16.29 0.14
C THR A 48 1.63 14.89 0.42
N GLY A 49 2.40 13.87 0.14
CA GLY A 49 2.03 12.46 0.34
C GLY A 49 3.09 11.62 1.05
N LEU A 50 2.68 10.41 1.40
CA LEU A 50 3.53 9.37 1.96
C LEU A 50 3.46 8.11 1.07
N ASP A 51 4.61 7.56 0.71
CA ASP A 51 4.76 6.21 0.20
C ASP A 51 5.05 5.29 1.39
N PHE A 52 4.01 4.58 1.84
CA PHE A 52 4.02 3.71 3.00
C PHE A 52 4.36 2.29 2.57
N GLY A 53 5.46 1.75 3.11
CA GLY A 53 6.06 0.48 2.65
C GLY A 53 6.81 0.68 1.33
N SER A 54 7.64 1.74 1.25
CA SER A 54 8.32 2.14 0.01
C SER A 54 9.38 1.15 -0.50
N GLY A 55 9.75 0.17 0.31
CA GLY A 55 10.68 -0.89 -0.05
C GLY A 55 12.09 -0.42 -0.33
N THR A 56 12.84 -1.26 -1.08
CA THR A 56 14.24 -1.00 -1.46
C THR A 56 14.36 0.01 -2.61
N GLY A 57 13.36 0.06 -3.50
CA GLY A 57 13.34 0.96 -4.66
C GLY A 57 12.00 1.68 -4.75
N PRO A 58 11.90 2.95 -4.29
CA PRO A 58 10.65 3.70 -4.19
C PRO A 58 10.20 4.24 -5.56
N VAL A 59 9.90 3.32 -6.50
CA VAL A 59 9.56 3.64 -7.90
C VAL A 59 8.31 4.49 -7.99
N LEU A 60 7.28 4.17 -7.19
CA LEU A 60 6.03 4.95 -7.18
C LEU A 60 6.28 6.38 -6.69
N ALA A 61 7.06 6.54 -5.61
CA ALA A 61 7.43 7.86 -5.10
C ALA A 61 8.27 8.65 -6.12
N ASP A 62 9.22 8.02 -6.83
CA ASP A 62 10.00 8.66 -7.90
C ASP A 62 9.07 9.18 -9.01
N MET A 63 8.12 8.36 -9.47
CA MET A 63 7.16 8.77 -10.48
C MET A 63 6.30 9.95 -10.03
N LEU A 64 5.80 9.91 -8.79
CA LEU A 64 4.99 10.98 -8.21
C LEU A 64 5.81 12.26 -8.02
N ARG A 65 7.06 12.18 -7.53
CA ARG A 65 7.96 13.34 -7.39
C ARG A 65 8.24 14.01 -8.74
N ARG A 66 8.48 13.22 -9.78
CA ARG A 66 8.65 13.73 -11.16
C ARG A 66 7.38 14.40 -11.70
N ALA A 67 6.22 14.02 -11.21
CA ALA A 67 4.94 14.65 -11.54
C ALA A 67 4.61 15.87 -10.67
N GLY A 68 5.54 16.31 -9.79
CA GLY A 68 5.42 17.52 -8.99
C GLY A 68 4.75 17.33 -7.63
N TYR A 69 4.65 16.09 -7.12
CA TYR A 69 4.19 15.83 -5.74
C TYR A 69 5.35 15.85 -4.74
N GLU A 70 5.07 16.25 -3.51
CA GLU A 70 6.01 16.11 -2.39
C GLU A 70 5.77 14.77 -1.70
N VAL A 71 6.62 13.77 -1.92
CA VAL A 71 6.42 12.42 -1.38
C VAL A 71 7.50 12.10 -0.35
N ARG A 72 7.06 11.82 0.89
CA ARG A 72 7.89 11.23 1.93
C ARG A 72 7.85 9.72 1.83
N LEU A 73 8.86 9.05 2.40
CA LEU A 73 8.99 7.59 2.38
C LEU A 73 8.91 7.07 3.80
N PHE A 74 8.29 5.91 3.96
CA PHE A 74 8.42 5.10 5.17
C PHE A 74 8.46 3.62 4.79
N ASP A 75 9.43 2.92 5.34
CA ASP A 75 9.50 1.46 5.30
C ASP A 75 10.24 0.98 6.56
N PRO A 76 9.71 -0.01 7.32
CA PRO A 76 10.31 -0.42 8.57
C PRO A 76 11.72 -1.02 8.43
N PHE A 77 12.06 -1.55 7.24
CA PHE A 77 13.35 -2.18 6.97
C PHE A 77 14.32 -1.32 6.19
N PHE A 78 13.81 -0.42 5.31
CA PHE A 78 14.63 0.27 4.32
C PHE A 78 14.61 1.80 4.45
N GLN A 79 13.53 2.37 5.02
CA GLN A 79 13.34 3.82 5.22
C GLN A 79 12.65 4.06 6.58
N PRO A 80 13.32 3.76 7.73
CA PRO A 80 12.67 3.70 9.03
C PRO A 80 12.49 5.06 9.72
N GLU A 81 12.26 6.14 8.93
CA GLU A 81 12.08 7.49 9.44
C GLU A 81 10.73 7.65 10.15
N ALA A 82 10.69 7.26 11.44
CA ALA A 82 9.47 7.27 12.25
C ALA A 82 8.81 8.66 12.36
N GLU A 83 9.55 9.75 12.13
CA GLU A 83 9.02 11.10 12.11
C GLU A 83 7.98 11.29 10.99
N ASN A 84 8.14 10.58 9.87
CA ASN A 84 7.16 10.60 8.78
C ASN A 84 5.81 9.97 9.16
N LEU A 85 5.76 9.13 10.20
CA LEU A 85 4.52 8.58 10.74
C LEU A 85 3.77 9.52 11.71
N ARG A 86 4.37 10.65 12.06
CA ARG A 86 3.78 11.67 12.95
C ARG A 86 3.21 12.86 12.18
N GLN A 87 3.38 12.86 10.86
CA GLN A 87 2.90 13.93 9.98
C GLN A 87 1.49 13.64 9.46
N THR A 88 0.88 14.64 8.85
CA THR A 88 -0.39 14.48 8.13
C THR A 88 -0.23 14.78 6.65
N TYR A 89 -0.95 14.02 5.83
CA TYR A 89 -0.78 13.99 4.38
C TYR A 89 -2.09 14.25 3.64
N GLU A 90 -1.99 14.81 2.43
CA GLU A 90 -3.11 14.92 1.50
C GLU A 90 -3.37 13.61 0.79
N PHE A 91 -2.34 12.76 0.65
CA PHE A 91 -2.51 11.38 0.19
C PHE A 91 -1.48 10.44 0.82
N ILE A 92 -1.83 9.17 0.91
CA ILE A 92 -0.94 8.08 1.26
C ILE A 92 -1.09 7.00 0.20
N VAL A 93 0.01 6.40 -0.24
CA VAL A 93 0.00 5.22 -1.09
C VAL A 93 0.64 4.04 -0.36
N ALA A 94 0.08 2.84 -0.56
CA ALA A 94 0.59 1.58 -0.07
C ALA A 94 0.53 0.54 -1.21
N CYS A 95 1.67 0.29 -1.85
CA CYS A 95 1.78 -0.52 -3.05
C CYS A 95 2.37 -1.90 -2.72
N GLU A 96 1.56 -2.97 -2.76
CA GLU A 96 1.94 -4.33 -2.35
C GLU A 96 2.53 -4.32 -0.92
N VAL A 97 1.75 -3.82 0.04
CA VAL A 97 2.16 -3.62 1.45
C VAL A 97 1.17 -4.20 2.43
N VAL A 98 -0.12 -3.94 2.24
CA VAL A 98 -1.15 -4.24 3.26
C VAL A 98 -1.30 -5.73 3.51
N GLU A 99 -0.99 -6.58 2.55
CA GLU A 99 -0.95 -8.04 2.66
C GLU A 99 0.11 -8.57 3.61
N HIS A 100 1.14 -7.75 3.90
CA HIS A 100 2.22 -8.08 4.82
C HIS A 100 1.95 -7.62 6.26
N VAL A 101 0.88 -6.85 6.48
CA VAL A 101 0.59 -6.24 7.79
C VAL A 101 -0.02 -7.26 8.75
N PHE A 102 0.58 -7.42 9.93
CA PHE A 102 0.13 -8.39 10.95
C PHE A 102 -1.11 -7.95 11.73
N ASP A 103 -1.33 -6.63 11.88
CA ASP A 103 -2.54 -6.04 12.47
C ASP A 103 -3.15 -5.00 11.50
N PRO A 104 -3.90 -5.46 10.49
CA PRO A 104 -4.50 -4.56 9.52
C PRO A 104 -5.46 -3.53 10.15
N ALA A 105 -6.16 -3.92 11.23
CA ALA A 105 -7.13 -3.04 11.86
C ALA A 105 -6.45 -1.82 12.50
N ALA A 106 -5.35 -2.04 13.22
CA ALA A 106 -4.55 -0.97 13.80
C ALA A 106 -3.89 -0.12 12.71
N GLU A 107 -3.34 -0.77 11.67
CA GLU A 107 -2.61 -0.08 10.60
C GLU A 107 -3.53 0.82 9.76
N PHE A 108 -4.69 0.34 9.32
CA PHE A 108 -5.63 1.18 8.56
C PHE A 108 -6.18 2.34 9.40
N ARG A 109 -6.37 2.16 10.71
CA ARG A 109 -6.71 3.28 11.62
C ARG A 109 -5.59 4.32 11.66
N ARG A 110 -4.33 3.88 11.78
CA ARG A 110 -3.17 4.78 11.78
C ARG A 110 -3.08 5.56 10.47
N LEU A 111 -3.16 4.90 9.34
CA LEU A 111 -3.15 5.54 8.02
C LEU A 111 -4.30 6.54 7.87
N ARG A 112 -5.51 6.20 8.36
CA ARG A 112 -6.65 7.14 8.36
C ARG A 112 -6.38 8.39 9.19
N LEU A 113 -5.76 8.25 10.37
CA LEU A 113 -5.43 9.38 11.24
C LEU A 113 -4.33 10.28 10.67
N MET A 114 -3.45 9.74 9.84
CA MET A 114 -2.41 10.47 9.13
C MET A 114 -2.93 11.21 7.88
N LEU A 115 -4.17 10.97 7.46
CA LEU A 115 -4.77 11.69 6.33
C LEU A 115 -5.49 12.95 6.81
N ARG A 116 -5.27 14.04 6.09
CA ARG A 116 -6.08 15.27 6.22
C ARG A 116 -7.52 14.98 5.80
N SER A 117 -8.44 15.84 6.23
CA SER A 117 -9.84 15.75 5.78
C SER A 117 -9.91 15.79 4.26
N GLY A 118 -10.64 14.85 3.65
CA GLY A 118 -10.72 14.69 2.20
C GLY A 118 -9.50 14.04 1.56
N GLY A 119 -8.46 13.69 2.33
CA GLY A 119 -7.25 13.05 1.83
C GLY A 119 -7.51 11.64 1.28
N LEU A 120 -6.60 11.15 0.45
CA LEU A 120 -6.72 9.88 -0.27
C LEU A 120 -5.75 8.83 0.25
N LEU A 121 -6.24 7.63 0.59
CA LEU A 121 -5.43 6.42 0.71
C LEU A 121 -5.59 5.59 -0.57
N GLY A 122 -4.51 5.45 -1.32
CA GLY A 122 -4.41 4.56 -2.48
C GLY A 122 -3.71 3.26 -2.09
N VAL A 123 -4.41 2.14 -2.21
CA VAL A 123 -3.86 0.80 -1.92
C VAL A 123 -3.79 0.00 -3.21
N MET A 124 -2.64 -0.61 -3.45
CA MET A 124 -2.47 -1.64 -4.47
C MET A 124 -2.19 -2.97 -3.78
N THR A 125 -3.08 -3.94 -3.94
CA THR A 125 -2.97 -5.34 -3.49
C THR A 125 -3.94 -6.18 -4.29
N LEU A 126 -3.61 -7.43 -4.58
CA LEU A 126 -4.51 -8.28 -5.39
C LEU A 126 -5.73 -8.72 -4.57
N LEU A 127 -6.91 -8.30 -5.02
CA LEU A 127 -8.16 -8.62 -4.34
C LEU A 127 -8.58 -10.08 -4.57
N LEU A 128 -8.95 -10.74 -3.48
CA LEU A 128 -9.63 -12.03 -3.51
C LEU A 128 -11.09 -11.83 -3.92
N ASP A 129 -11.53 -12.56 -4.94
CA ASP A 129 -12.93 -12.61 -5.38
C ASP A 129 -13.41 -14.07 -5.53
N ASP A 130 -14.71 -14.25 -5.73
CA ASP A 130 -15.36 -15.58 -5.76
C ASP A 130 -14.91 -16.47 -6.94
N ARG A 131 -14.22 -15.92 -7.93
CA ARG A 131 -13.67 -16.66 -9.08
C ARG A 131 -12.30 -17.28 -8.77
N ILE A 132 -11.68 -16.90 -7.65
CA ILE A 132 -10.35 -17.37 -7.26
C ILE A 132 -10.50 -18.61 -6.37
N ASP A 133 -9.96 -19.74 -6.82
CA ASP A 133 -9.70 -20.86 -5.94
C ASP A 133 -8.52 -20.53 -5.03
N PHE A 134 -8.81 -20.23 -3.77
CA PHE A 134 -7.79 -19.85 -2.79
C PHE A 134 -6.70 -20.92 -2.61
N ALA A 135 -7.05 -22.21 -2.76
CA ALA A 135 -6.08 -23.30 -2.56
C ALA A 135 -4.95 -23.27 -3.61
N THR A 136 -5.25 -22.86 -4.84
CA THR A 136 -4.31 -22.82 -5.97
C THR A 136 -3.77 -21.42 -6.25
N TRP A 137 -4.31 -20.39 -5.61
CA TRP A 137 -3.97 -18.99 -5.87
C TRP A 137 -2.48 -18.69 -5.62
N TYR A 138 -1.77 -18.22 -6.65
CA TYR A 138 -0.33 -17.96 -6.56
C TYR A 138 0.03 -16.92 -5.49
N TYR A 139 -0.82 -15.90 -5.30
CA TYR A 139 -0.58 -14.77 -4.38
C TYR A 139 -0.46 -15.22 -2.91
N ARG A 140 -1.17 -16.28 -2.51
CA ARG A 140 -1.05 -16.87 -1.16
C ARG A 140 0.25 -17.66 -0.94
N ARG A 141 1.02 -17.94 -2.01
CA ARG A 141 2.26 -18.73 -1.90
C ARG A 141 3.44 -17.93 -1.39
N ASP A 142 3.36 -16.60 -1.40
CA ASP A 142 4.38 -15.78 -0.77
C ASP A 142 4.28 -15.92 0.75
N PRO A 143 5.37 -16.38 1.44
CA PRO A 143 5.34 -16.62 2.88
C PRO A 143 5.20 -15.33 3.70
N THR A 144 5.42 -14.16 3.09
CA THR A 144 5.26 -12.85 3.72
C THR A 144 3.83 -12.33 3.62
N HIS A 145 2.95 -12.91 2.78
CA HIS A 145 1.55 -12.55 2.68
C HIS A 145 0.75 -13.16 3.83
N VAL A 146 0.39 -12.36 4.81
CA VAL A 146 -0.28 -12.78 6.06
C VAL A 146 -1.77 -12.43 6.08
N ALA A 147 -2.20 -11.49 5.21
CA ALA A 147 -3.58 -11.03 5.09
C ALA A 147 -4.01 -10.94 3.63
N PHE A 148 -5.28 -11.23 3.35
CA PHE A 148 -5.86 -11.16 2.00
C PHE A 148 -7.16 -10.37 2.06
N TYR A 149 -7.36 -9.52 1.06
CA TYR A 149 -8.43 -8.54 1.03
C TYR A 149 -9.40 -8.81 -0.11
N SER A 150 -10.67 -8.63 0.16
CA SER A 150 -11.73 -8.57 -0.84
C SER A 150 -12.36 -7.17 -0.85
N GLN A 151 -13.20 -6.88 -1.82
CA GLN A 151 -14.00 -5.66 -1.80
C GLN A 151 -14.85 -5.54 -0.53
N ALA A 152 -15.40 -6.66 -0.04
CA ALA A 152 -16.18 -6.70 1.20
C ALA A 152 -15.31 -6.32 2.41
N THR A 153 -14.07 -6.81 2.47
CA THR A 153 -13.09 -6.44 3.52
C THR A 153 -12.81 -4.94 3.49
N PHE A 154 -12.55 -4.34 2.32
CA PHE A 154 -12.31 -2.89 2.22
C PHE A 154 -13.54 -2.04 2.54
N ARG A 155 -14.76 -2.50 2.22
CA ARG A 155 -16.00 -1.84 2.67
C ARG A 155 -16.18 -1.89 4.18
N TRP A 156 -15.73 -2.97 4.82
CA TRP A 156 -15.70 -3.05 6.28
C TRP A 156 -14.64 -2.10 6.85
N ILE A 157 -13.41 -2.09 6.32
CA ILE A 157 -12.32 -1.17 6.71
C ILE A 157 -12.79 0.29 6.59
N GLN A 158 -13.45 0.63 5.49
CA GLN A 158 -14.00 1.97 5.27
C GLN A 158 -14.87 2.42 6.44
N ARG A 159 -15.84 1.59 6.85
CA ARG A 159 -16.74 1.92 7.97
C ARG A 159 -16.03 1.89 9.31
N PHE A 160 -15.20 0.87 9.55
CA PHE A 160 -14.52 0.64 10.82
C PHE A 160 -13.47 1.71 11.15
N CYS A 161 -12.76 2.21 10.13
CA CYS A 161 -11.73 3.25 10.29
C CYS A 161 -12.26 4.67 10.07
N GLY A 162 -13.52 4.85 9.67
CA GLY A 162 -14.12 6.17 9.45
C GLY A 162 -13.67 6.85 8.16
N PHE A 163 -13.41 6.09 7.11
CA PHE A 163 -13.28 6.67 5.78
C PHE A 163 -14.67 7.02 5.22
N SER A 164 -14.77 8.15 4.52
CA SER A 164 -16.02 8.64 3.95
C SER A 164 -16.47 7.84 2.74
N LYS A 165 -15.52 7.39 1.92
CA LYS A 165 -15.78 6.62 0.68
C LYS A 165 -14.76 5.51 0.47
N VAL A 166 -15.17 4.49 -0.29
CA VAL A 166 -14.28 3.45 -0.85
C VAL A 166 -14.75 3.12 -2.27
N TRP A 167 -13.81 2.98 -3.20
CA TRP A 167 -14.10 2.50 -4.57
C TRP A 167 -12.93 1.69 -5.13
N PHE A 168 -13.18 0.95 -6.20
CA PHE A 168 -12.31 -0.08 -6.73
C PHE A 168 -12.10 0.13 -8.23
N PRO A 169 -11.10 0.94 -8.65
CA PRO A 169 -10.79 1.17 -10.06
C PRO A 169 -10.44 -0.12 -10.83
N SER A 170 -9.84 -1.10 -10.13
CA SER A 170 -9.51 -2.41 -10.69
C SER A 170 -9.53 -3.50 -9.61
N ASN A 171 -9.20 -4.73 -10.00
CA ASN A 171 -9.04 -5.83 -9.05
C ASN A 171 -7.75 -5.75 -8.20
N ARG A 172 -6.92 -4.72 -8.39
CA ARG A 172 -5.71 -4.44 -7.60
C ARG A 172 -5.73 -3.10 -6.89
N ILE A 173 -6.55 -2.17 -7.33
CA ILE A 173 -6.54 -0.82 -6.78
C ILE A 173 -7.79 -0.59 -5.94
N THR A 174 -7.56 -0.19 -4.72
CA THR A 174 -8.59 0.31 -3.81
C THR A 174 -8.24 1.72 -3.38
N LEU A 175 -9.22 2.60 -3.44
CA LEU A 175 -9.09 3.98 -3.00
C LEU A 175 -10.06 4.24 -1.85
N LEU A 176 -9.56 4.87 -0.78
CA LEU A 176 -10.35 5.27 0.38
C LEU A 176 -10.17 6.76 0.62
N GLN A 177 -11.26 7.48 0.84
CA GLN A 177 -11.24 8.92 1.13
C GLN A 177 -11.46 9.16 2.64
N ALA A 178 -10.64 10.02 3.22
CA ALA A 178 -10.70 10.40 4.64
C ALA A 178 -11.86 11.36 4.95
#